data_3ba4f8768449fe625407249f1fd7783e
#
_entry.id   3ba4f8768449fe625407249f1fd7783e
#
_cell.length_a   1.000
_cell.length_b   1.000
_cell.length_c   1.000
_cell.angle_alpha   90.00
_cell.angle_beta   90.00
_cell.angle_gamma   90.00
#
_symmetry.space_group_name_H-M   'P 1'
#
loop_
_entity.id
_entity.type
_entity.pdbx_description
1 polymer ?
#
loop_
_entity_poly.entity_id
_entity_poly.type
_entity_poly.pdbx_seq_one_letter_code
_entity_poly.pdbx_strand_id
1 'polypeptide(L)'
;MRRYGFDVDVVEDATKADMARAVERLRSRIKPGSVVMLFFGGYGVQAGHESYMIPTDATIWKEGDVRHEGMAVETVLDVMKERGARAKLVVLDASRRNPYERRFRSYSHGLAPINAPNNALIISSNTAGKVTDDTKGEHSVLVTELLNELNAQVSAESVFNKTRVAVSRVSNGEQMPSVSSSLLEDVRFSSGENSDSSAPITPPWISTENGPHATPTR
;
A
#
# COMPACT_ATOMS: atom_id res chain seq x y z
N MET A 1 -10.42 -2.71 8.05
CA MET A 1 -9.58 -3.84 7.60
C MET A 1 -9.88 -5.14 8.35
N ARG A 2 -10.08 -5.15 9.68
CA ARG A 2 -10.41 -6.38 10.44
C ARG A 2 -11.60 -7.16 9.85
N ARG A 3 -12.66 -6.48 9.41
CA ARG A 3 -13.81 -7.13 8.74
C ARG A 3 -13.49 -7.84 7.42
N TYR A 4 -12.33 -7.57 6.84
CA TYR A 4 -11.80 -8.20 5.65
C TYR A 4 -10.72 -9.25 5.96
N GLY A 5 -10.68 -9.75 7.20
CA GLY A 5 -9.77 -10.82 7.60
C GLY A 5 -8.32 -10.41 7.88
N PHE A 6 -8.01 -9.11 7.91
CA PHE A 6 -6.67 -8.66 8.28
C PHE A 6 -6.46 -8.68 9.80
N ASP A 7 -5.33 -9.23 10.22
CA ASP A 7 -4.78 -8.99 11.55
C ASP A 7 -4.18 -7.59 11.58
N VAL A 8 -4.79 -6.68 12.35
CA VAL A 8 -4.49 -5.25 12.30
C VAL A 8 -3.78 -4.80 13.58
N ASP A 9 -2.57 -4.28 13.42
CA ASP A 9 -1.82 -3.54 14.42
C ASP A 9 -2.03 -2.04 14.21
N VAL A 10 -2.42 -1.31 15.25
CA VAL A 10 -2.67 0.14 15.19
C VAL A 10 -1.69 0.83 16.13
N VAL A 11 -1.00 1.83 15.61
CA VAL A 11 -0.09 2.68 16.38
C VAL A 11 -0.49 4.13 16.13
N GLU A 12 -0.94 4.80 17.15
CA GLU A 12 -1.32 6.22 17.10
C GLU A 12 -0.16 7.08 17.61
N ASP A 13 0.00 8.27 17.03
CA ASP A 13 1.02 9.25 17.41
C ASP A 13 2.43 8.64 17.56
N ALA A 14 2.78 7.80 16.59
CA ALA A 14 3.98 6.97 16.65
C ALA A 14 5.26 7.78 16.76
N THR A 15 6.05 7.50 17.80
CA THR A 15 7.45 7.91 17.88
C THR A 15 8.31 7.06 16.94
N LYS A 16 9.56 7.47 16.71
CA LYS A 16 10.54 6.69 15.94
C LYS A 16 10.71 5.26 16.49
N ALA A 17 10.75 5.14 17.83
CA ALA A 17 10.85 3.84 18.48
C ALA A 17 9.57 3.02 18.32
N ASP A 18 8.39 3.65 18.31
CA ASP A 18 7.11 2.95 18.06
C ASP A 18 7.01 2.44 16.64
N MET A 19 7.41 3.24 15.65
CA MET A 19 7.48 2.81 14.26
C MET A 19 8.41 1.60 14.09
N ALA A 20 9.61 1.66 14.66
CA ALA A 20 10.55 0.54 14.60
C ALA A 20 9.97 -0.73 15.21
N ARG A 21 9.34 -0.63 16.40
CA ARG A 21 8.66 -1.76 17.05
C ARG A 21 7.49 -2.31 16.23
N ALA A 22 6.72 -1.41 15.58
CA ALA A 22 5.61 -1.82 14.71
C ALA A 22 6.10 -2.62 13.50
N VAL A 23 7.20 -2.20 12.88
CA VAL A 23 7.82 -2.93 11.76
C VAL A 23 8.34 -4.30 12.21
N GLU A 24 8.94 -4.41 13.40
CA GLU A 24 9.38 -5.71 13.93
C GLU A 24 8.19 -6.64 14.25
N ARG A 25 7.09 -6.10 14.80
CA ARG A 25 5.85 -6.88 14.97
C ARG A 25 5.29 -7.31 13.63
N LEU A 26 5.26 -6.42 12.64
CA LEU A 26 4.85 -6.76 11.28
C LEU A 26 5.74 -7.88 10.71
N ARG A 27 7.07 -7.73 10.79
CA ARG A 27 8.04 -8.73 10.35
C ARG A 27 7.75 -10.11 10.95
N SER A 28 7.43 -10.19 12.24
CA SER A 28 7.16 -11.45 12.94
C SER A 28 5.84 -12.11 12.54
N ARG A 29 4.85 -11.33 12.09
CA ARG A 29 3.51 -11.81 11.73
C ARG A 29 3.37 -12.21 10.27
N ILE A 30 4.20 -11.68 9.37
CA ILE A 30 4.14 -12.00 7.95
C ILE A 30 4.50 -13.48 7.75
N LYS A 31 3.59 -14.21 7.12
CA LYS A 31 3.81 -15.58 6.64
C LYS A 31 4.03 -15.54 5.13
N PRO A 32 4.87 -16.44 4.56
CA PRO A 32 4.97 -16.57 3.12
C PRO A 32 3.60 -16.75 2.47
N GLY A 33 3.35 -16.03 1.38
CA GLY A 33 2.06 -16.08 0.68
C GLY A 33 0.96 -15.16 1.24
N SER A 34 1.18 -14.45 2.35
CA SER A 34 0.19 -13.50 2.87
C SER A 34 0.10 -12.21 2.06
N VAL A 35 -1.08 -11.59 2.09
CA VAL A 35 -1.27 -10.20 1.65
C VAL A 35 -0.99 -9.29 2.85
N VAL A 36 -0.11 -8.33 2.66
CA VAL A 36 0.30 -7.40 3.72
C VAL A 36 -0.09 -5.98 3.34
N MET A 37 -0.62 -5.23 4.30
CA MET A 37 -1.02 -3.84 4.08
C MET A 37 -0.33 -2.91 5.07
N LEU A 38 0.26 -1.84 4.54
CA LEU A 38 0.71 -0.67 5.30
C LEU A 38 -0.27 0.48 5.06
N PHE A 39 -0.76 1.07 6.12
CA PHE A 39 -1.41 2.38 6.10
C PHE A 39 -0.56 3.35 6.93
N PHE A 40 -0.25 4.50 6.36
CA PHE A 40 0.39 5.59 7.08
C PHE A 40 -0.37 6.88 6.85
N GLY A 41 -0.86 7.49 7.94
CA GLY A 41 -1.45 8.82 7.97
C GLY A 41 -0.56 9.76 8.80
N GLY A 42 -0.07 10.84 8.20
CA GLY A 42 0.83 11.75 8.90
C GLY A 42 1.62 12.67 7.96
N TYR A 43 2.80 13.06 8.38
CA TYR A 43 3.71 13.83 7.54
C TYR A 43 4.64 12.91 6.75
N GLY A 44 4.60 13.04 5.43
CA GLY A 44 5.55 12.42 4.53
C GLY A 44 6.49 13.48 3.96
N VAL A 45 7.77 13.20 3.98
CA VAL A 45 8.80 14.11 3.47
C VAL A 45 9.69 13.39 2.49
N GLN A 46 9.92 14.03 1.35
CA GLN A 46 10.93 13.58 0.39
C GLN A 46 12.32 14.04 0.81
N ALA A 47 13.29 13.12 0.81
CA ALA A 47 14.71 13.46 0.91
C ALA A 47 15.50 12.72 -0.17
N GLY A 48 16.05 13.47 -1.11
CA GLY A 48 16.58 12.91 -2.35
C GLY A 48 15.45 12.33 -3.22
N HIS A 49 15.52 11.02 -3.50
CA HIS A 49 14.52 10.31 -4.31
C HIS A 49 13.65 9.36 -3.49
N GLU A 50 13.76 9.39 -2.16
CA GLU A 50 13.06 8.49 -1.26
C GLU A 50 11.99 9.23 -0.47
N SER A 51 10.95 8.50 -0.08
CA SER A 51 9.82 8.98 0.71
C SER A 51 9.91 8.48 2.14
N TYR A 52 9.88 9.40 3.08
CA TYR A 52 10.00 9.13 4.51
C TYR A 52 8.73 9.43 5.28
N MET A 53 8.29 8.49 6.07
CA MET A 53 7.25 8.63 7.08
C MET A 53 7.88 9.28 8.32
N ILE A 54 7.33 10.39 8.77
CA ILE A 54 7.93 11.19 9.85
C ILE A 54 7.25 10.87 11.17
N PRO A 55 7.97 10.40 12.20
CA PRO A 55 7.43 10.15 13.52
C PRO A 55 7.16 11.46 14.27
N THR A 56 6.35 11.37 15.34
CA THR A 56 5.90 12.54 16.10
C THR A 56 7.02 13.23 16.89
N ASP A 57 8.06 12.49 17.24
CA ASP A 57 9.23 12.96 17.99
C ASP A 57 10.41 13.37 17.11
N ALA A 58 10.23 13.44 15.77
CA ALA A 58 11.30 13.78 14.85
C ALA A 58 11.87 15.19 15.08
N THR A 59 13.18 15.29 15.19
CA THR A 59 13.89 16.57 15.29
C THR A 59 14.65 16.84 13.98
N ILE A 60 14.05 17.65 13.10
CA ILE A 60 14.56 17.91 11.77
C ILE A 60 14.99 19.37 11.63
N TRP A 61 16.29 19.61 11.40
CA TRP A 61 16.90 20.92 11.19
C TRP A 61 17.37 21.11 9.74
N LYS A 62 17.72 20.04 9.05
CA LYS A 62 18.18 20.03 7.65
C LYS A 62 17.67 18.76 6.95
N GLU A 63 17.70 18.77 5.62
CA GLU A 63 17.24 17.63 4.81
C GLU A 63 17.92 16.29 5.20
N GLY A 64 19.21 16.32 5.55
CA GLY A 64 19.91 15.09 5.98
C GLY A 64 19.34 14.44 7.23
N ASP A 65 18.69 15.22 8.11
CA ASP A 65 18.10 14.68 9.34
C ASP A 65 16.84 13.84 9.04
N VAL A 66 16.15 14.09 7.91
CA VAL A 66 14.99 13.31 7.48
C VAL A 66 15.34 11.83 7.36
N ARG A 67 16.52 11.50 6.83
CA ARG A 67 17.00 10.12 6.68
C ARG A 67 17.29 9.44 8.01
N HIS A 68 17.68 10.21 9.03
CA HIS A 68 17.97 9.71 10.36
C HIS A 68 16.71 9.59 11.22
N GLU A 69 15.81 10.57 11.11
CA GLU A 69 14.62 10.66 11.95
C GLU A 69 13.41 9.95 11.34
N GLY A 70 13.27 9.98 10.03
CA GLY A 70 12.17 9.35 9.31
C GLY A 70 12.38 7.85 9.08
N MET A 71 11.31 7.19 8.72
CA MET A 71 11.32 5.80 8.25
C MET A 71 11.01 5.77 6.76
N ALA A 72 11.92 5.26 5.95
CA ALA A 72 11.69 5.13 4.52
C ALA A 72 10.56 4.12 4.24
N VAL A 73 9.68 4.45 3.31
CA VAL A 73 8.60 3.54 2.86
C VAL A 73 9.20 2.26 2.29
N GLU A 74 10.30 2.39 1.56
CA GLU A 74 11.05 1.28 0.95
C GLU A 74 11.53 0.27 2.00
N THR A 75 11.96 0.73 3.19
CA THR A 75 12.36 -0.16 4.29
C THR A 75 11.24 -1.11 4.70
N VAL A 76 10.00 -0.62 4.76
CA VAL A 76 8.85 -1.47 5.11
C VAL A 76 8.50 -2.42 3.97
N LEU A 77 8.57 -1.95 2.73
CA LEU A 77 8.36 -2.79 1.54
C LEU A 77 9.40 -3.92 1.43
N ASP A 78 10.66 -3.64 1.77
CA ASP A 78 11.72 -4.65 1.81
C ASP A 78 11.46 -5.70 2.89
N VAL A 79 11.03 -5.30 4.08
CA VAL A 79 10.61 -6.25 5.14
C VAL A 79 9.48 -7.16 4.65
N MET A 80 8.46 -6.60 3.99
CA MET A 80 7.38 -7.41 3.43
C MET A 80 7.88 -8.40 2.38
N LYS A 81 8.79 -7.96 1.50
CA LYS A 81 9.41 -8.80 0.47
C LYS A 81 10.26 -9.92 1.08
N GLU A 82 11.16 -9.59 2.01
CA GLU A 82 12.03 -10.56 2.68
C GLU A 82 11.25 -11.65 3.40
N ARG A 83 10.09 -11.31 3.94
CA ARG A 83 9.20 -12.26 4.64
C ARG A 83 8.29 -13.05 3.71
N GLY A 84 8.41 -12.85 2.39
CA GLY A 84 7.67 -13.61 1.40
C GLY A 84 6.20 -13.21 1.26
N ALA A 85 5.87 -11.94 1.50
CA ALA A 85 4.53 -11.42 1.22
C ALA A 85 4.19 -11.62 -0.27
N ARG A 86 3.03 -12.23 -0.54
CA ARG A 86 2.52 -12.46 -1.89
C ARG A 86 2.15 -11.14 -2.57
N ALA A 87 1.48 -10.27 -1.83
CA ALA A 87 1.15 -8.93 -2.30
C ALA A 87 1.35 -7.89 -1.19
N LYS A 88 1.78 -6.70 -1.58
CA LYS A 88 2.05 -5.57 -0.70
C LYS A 88 1.13 -4.43 -1.07
N LEU A 89 0.19 -4.07 -0.18
CA LEU A 89 -0.72 -2.96 -0.35
C LEU A 89 -0.23 -1.79 0.52
N VAL A 90 -0.09 -0.61 -0.05
CA VAL A 90 0.40 0.56 0.67
C VAL A 90 -0.53 1.75 0.44
N VAL A 91 -0.98 2.36 1.53
CA VAL A 91 -1.77 3.58 1.52
C VAL A 91 -1.00 4.65 2.29
N LEU A 92 -0.65 5.73 1.60
CA LEU A 92 0.11 6.85 2.16
C LEU A 92 -0.76 8.12 2.14
N ASP A 93 -1.41 8.39 3.24
CA ASP A 93 -2.10 9.66 3.49
C ASP A 93 -1.14 10.66 4.15
N ALA A 94 -0.09 11.01 3.42
CA ALA A 94 1.08 11.69 3.97
C ALA A 94 1.59 12.86 3.12
N SER A 95 0.89 13.23 2.04
CA SER A 95 1.29 14.35 1.18
C SER A 95 0.88 15.69 1.81
N ARG A 96 1.35 15.96 3.02
CA ARG A 96 1.11 17.20 3.75
C ARG A 96 2.19 18.23 3.45
N ARG A 97 1.89 19.51 3.71
CA ARG A 97 2.90 20.56 3.62
C ARG A 97 4.03 20.26 4.60
N ASN A 98 5.26 20.25 4.10
CA ASN A 98 6.44 20.00 4.93
C ASN A 98 6.61 21.12 5.97
N PRO A 99 6.49 20.84 7.27
CA PRO A 99 6.65 21.86 8.32
C PRO A 99 8.08 22.38 8.42
N TYR A 100 9.03 21.67 7.82
CA TYR A 100 10.47 22.00 7.85
C TYR A 100 10.94 22.68 6.56
N GLU A 101 10.04 22.99 5.63
CA GLU A 101 10.33 23.52 4.29
C GLU A 101 11.34 24.67 4.29
N ARG A 102 11.20 25.63 5.21
CA ARG A 102 12.10 26.80 5.33
C ARG A 102 13.53 26.43 5.75
N ARG A 103 13.77 25.22 6.21
CA ARG A 103 15.07 24.71 6.66
C ARG A 103 15.80 23.92 5.59
N PHE A 104 15.13 23.59 4.48
CA PHE A 104 15.71 22.80 3.41
C PHE A 104 16.23 23.71 2.29
N ARG A 105 17.37 23.31 1.70
CA ARG A 105 17.97 24.01 0.57
C ARG A 105 17.23 23.76 -0.75
N SER A 106 16.65 22.58 -0.89
CA SER A 106 15.82 22.18 -2.02
C SER A 106 14.38 22.05 -1.55
N TYR A 107 13.46 22.67 -2.30
CA TYR A 107 12.04 22.53 -2.03
C TYR A 107 11.59 21.13 -2.42
N SER A 108 11.24 20.31 -1.43
CA SER A 108 10.53 19.08 -1.66
C SER A 108 9.15 19.16 -1.02
N HIS A 109 8.12 19.25 -1.85
CA HIS A 109 6.74 19.19 -1.39
C HIS A 109 6.22 17.77 -1.50
N GLY A 110 5.55 17.28 -0.46
CA GLY A 110 4.92 15.96 -0.45
C GLY A 110 5.93 14.81 -0.52
N LEU A 111 5.50 13.74 -1.16
CA LEU A 111 6.30 12.53 -1.33
C LEU A 111 7.01 12.48 -2.68
N ALA A 112 8.11 11.77 -2.76
CA ALA A 112 8.74 11.38 -4.01
C ALA A 112 7.82 10.42 -4.80
N PRO A 113 8.01 10.29 -6.12
CA PRO A 113 7.38 9.21 -6.86
C PRO A 113 7.82 7.85 -6.30
N ILE A 114 6.84 7.04 -5.88
CA ILE A 114 7.13 5.70 -5.37
C ILE A 114 6.74 4.69 -6.45
N ASN A 115 7.74 4.04 -7.03
CA ASN A 115 7.53 2.95 -7.95
C ASN A 115 7.18 1.69 -7.16
N ALA A 116 6.06 1.05 -7.48
CA ALA A 116 5.68 -0.19 -6.85
C ALA A 116 6.71 -1.29 -7.15
N PRO A 117 7.43 -1.85 -6.14
CA PRO A 117 8.29 -3.01 -6.35
C PRO A 117 7.42 -4.24 -6.69
N ASN A 118 8.05 -5.35 -7.10
CA ASN A 118 7.32 -6.57 -7.50
C ASN A 118 6.19 -6.94 -6.54
N ASN A 119 5.00 -7.17 -7.09
CA ASN A 119 3.76 -7.51 -6.37
C ASN A 119 3.37 -6.46 -5.31
N ALA A 120 3.48 -5.18 -5.66
CA ALA A 120 3.03 -4.10 -4.80
C ALA A 120 1.96 -3.24 -5.50
N LEU A 121 1.08 -2.67 -4.70
CA LEU A 121 0.08 -1.69 -5.08
C LEU A 121 0.13 -0.54 -4.07
N ILE A 122 0.41 0.65 -4.54
CA ILE A 122 0.63 1.83 -3.70
C ILE A 122 -0.32 2.94 -4.14
N ILE A 123 -1.02 3.53 -3.17
CA ILE A 123 -1.76 4.78 -3.36
C ILE A 123 -1.20 5.84 -2.42
N SER A 124 -0.91 7.02 -2.97
CA SER A 124 -0.50 8.21 -2.21
C SER A 124 -1.58 9.28 -2.30
N SER A 125 -1.76 10.05 -1.24
CA SER A 125 -2.83 11.06 -1.13
C SER A 125 -2.77 12.17 -2.18
N ASN A 126 -1.59 12.39 -2.79
CA ASN A 126 -1.45 13.31 -3.92
C ASN A 126 -0.37 12.82 -4.89
N THR A 127 -0.31 13.44 -6.08
CA THR A 127 0.80 13.23 -7.01
C THR A 127 2.10 13.75 -6.40
N ALA A 128 3.23 13.19 -6.86
CA ALA A 128 4.55 13.59 -6.41
C ALA A 128 4.75 15.12 -6.50
N GLY A 129 5.34 15.69 -5.46
CA GLY A 129 5.58 17.12 -5.38
C GLY A 129 4.35 17.99 -5.09
N LYS A 130 3.18 17.39 -4.88
CA LYS A 130 1.96 18.08 -4.46
C LYS A 130 1.64 17.80 -3.00
N VAL A 131 0.99 18.74 -2.37
CA VAL A 131 0.54 18.63 -0.97
C VAL A 131 -0.98 18.75 -0.90
N THR A 132 -1.53 18.19 0.16
CA THR A 132 -2.93 18.30 0.53
C THR A 132 -3.02 19.15 1.78
N ASP A 133 -3.96 20.07 1.85
CA ASP A 133 -4.26 20.77 3.08
C ASP A 133 -4.97 19.85 4.07
N ASP A 134 -4.80 20.12 5.37
CA ASP A 134 -5.48 19.35 6.41
C ASP A 134 -6.99 19.57 6.29
N THR A 135 -7.72 18.47 6.19
CA THR A 135 -9.17 18.50 6.17
C THR A 135 -9.71 18.79 7.57
N LYS A 136 -10.79 19.57 7.64
CA LYS A 136 -11.49 19.87 8.91
C LYS A 136 -12.39 18.72 9.39
N GLY A 137 -12.38 17.58 8.70
CA GLY A 137 -13.20 16.40 9.00
C GLY A 137 -12.50 15.39 9.90
N GLU A 138 -13.25 14.38 10.35
CA GLU A 138 -12.74 13.26 11.14
C GLU A 138 -11.71 12.43 10.36
N HIS A 139 -11.87 12.32 9.04
CA HIS A 139 -10.97 11.62 8.12
C HIS A 139 -10.56 12.53 6.97
N SER A 140 -9.40 12.25 6.40
CA SER A 140 -8.99 12.89 5.16
C SER A 140 -9.92 12.49 4.00
N VAL A 141 -9.91 13.28 2.93
CA VAL A 141 -10.66 12.96 1.71
C VAL A 141 -10.23 11.61 1.14
N LEU A 142 -8.91 11.31 1.14
CA LEU A 142 -8.40 10.00 0.69
C LEU A 142 -9.00 8.86 1.51
N VAL A 143 -8.95 8.96 2.83
CA VAL A 143 -9.44 7.89 3.72
C VAL A 143 -10.96 7.72 3.58
N THR A 144 -11.72 8.82 3.53
CA THR A 144 -13.16 8.79 3.33
C THR A 144 -13.53 8.06 2.04
N GLU A 145 -12.93 8.46 0.91
CA GLU A 145 -13.25 7.84 -0.37
C GLU A 145 -12.71 6.40 -0.47
N LEU A 146 -11.57 6.09 0.15
CA LEU A 146 -11.09 4.71 0.23
C LEU A 146 -12.07 3.81 0.99
N LEU A 147 -12.61 4.28 2.12
CA LEU A 147 -13.59 3.52 2.90
C LEU A 147 -14.91 3.30 2.14
N ASN A 148 -15.33 4.28 1.34
CA ASN A 148 -16.52 4.19 0.49
C ASN A 148 -16.35 3.14 -0.63
N GLU A 149 -15.16 3.06 -1.22
CA GLU A 149 -14.87 2.14 -2.33
C GLU A 149 -14.46 0.73 -1.87
N LEU A 150 -14.14 0.53 -0.58
CA LEU A 150 -13.78 -0.78 -0.05
C LEU A 150 -14.94 -1.76 -0.15
N ASN A 151 -14.78 -2.76 -1.02
CA ASN A 151 -15.74 -3.82 -1.26
C ASN A 151 -15.02 -5.17 -1.42
N ALA A 152 -15.55 -6.20 -0.78
CA ALA A 152 -14.98 -7.56 -0.81
C ALA A 152 -14.98 -8.21 -2.21
N GLN A 153 -15.89 -7.79 -3.10
CA GLN A 153 -16.04 -8.37 -4.43
C GLN A 153 -15.15 -7.72 -5.50
N VAL A 154 -14.49 -6.62 -5.17
CA VAL A 154 -13.70 -5.81 -6.11
C VAL A 154 -12.21 -5.99 -5.83
N SER A 155 -11.39 -5.99 -6.89
CA SER A 155 -9.94 -6.06 -6.72
C SER A 155 -9.38 -4.83 -6.01
N ALA A 156 -8.30 -5.01 -5.24
CA ALA A 156 -7.61 -3.92 -4.56
C ALA A 156 -7.18 -2.82 -5.55
N GLU A 157 -6.73 -3.21 -6.73
CA GLU A 157 -6.35 -2.28 -7.79
C GLU A 157 -7.53 -1.44 -8.28
N SER A 158 -8.69 -2.06 -8.47
CA SER A 158 -9.92 -1.35 -8.83
C SER A 158 -10.38 -0.42 -7.70
N VAL A 159 -10.30 -0.85 -6.44
CA VAL A 159 -10.59 0.00 -5.27
C VAL A 159 -9.70 1.24 -5.27
N PHE A 160 -8.37 1.08 -5.42
CA PHE A 160 -7.45 2.22 -5.40
C PHE A 160 -7.67 3.17 -6.58
N ASN A 161 -7.94 2.64 -7.78
CA ASN A 161 -8.24 3.47 -8.94
C ASN A 161 -9.57 4.23 -8.80
N LYS A 162 -10.61 3.61 -8.28
CA LYS A 162 -11.90 4.28 -7.98
C LYS A 162 -11.72 5.35 -6.91
N THR A 163 -10.99 5.05 -5.83
CA THR A 163 -10.64 6.02 -4.79
C THR A 163 -9.96 7.24 -5.39
N ARG A 164 -8.95 7.05 -6.25
CA ARG A 164 -8.27 8.15 -6.93
C ARG A 164 -9.24 9.05 -7.71
N VAL A 165 -10.16 8.44 -8.46
CA VAL A 165 -11.14 9.19 -9.25
C VAL A 165 -12.13 9.93 -8.34
N ALA A 166 -12.60 9.28 -7.27
CA ALA A 166 -13.52 9.88 -6.31
C ALA A 166 -12.90 11.07 -5.59
N VAL A 167 -11.65 10.93 -5.09
CA VAL A 167 -10.90 12.03 -4.45
C VAL A 167 -10.72 13.21 -5.39
N SER A 168 -10.30 12.97 -6.64
CA SER A 168 -10.12 14.04 -7.63
C SER A 168 -11.44 14.78 -7.89
N ARG A 169 -12.55 14.07 -7.97
CA ARG A 169 -13.87 14.65 -8.19
C ARG A 169 -14.36 15.47 -6.99
N VAL A 170 -14.26 14.92 -5.77
CA VAL A 170 -14.73 15.58 -4.53
C VAL A 170 -13.89 16.82 -4.22
N SER A 171 -12.59 16.80 -4.52
CA SER A 171 -11.69 17.94 -4.34
C SER A 171 -11.69 18.92 -5.50
N ASN A 172 -12.57 18.77 -6.50
CA ASN A 172 -12.56 19.59 -7.74
C ASN A 172 -11.19 19.64 -8.43
N GLY A 173 -10.42 18.53 -8.35
CA GLY A 173 -9.09 18.43 -8.94
C GLY A 173 -7.95 19.01 -8.10
N GLU A 174 -8.23 19.58 -6.93
CA GLU A 174 -7.19 20.11 -6.04
C GLU A 174 -6.31 18.99 -5.45
N GLN A 175 -6.91 17.83 -5.16
CA GLN A 175 -6.21 16.65 -4.72
C GLN A 175 -6.28 15.55 -5.78
N MET A 176 -5.13 15.08 -6.22
CA MET A 176 -5.03 14.02 -7.22
C MET A 176 -4.12 12.90 -6.73
N PRO A 177 -4.68 11.85 -6.12
CA PRO A 177 -3.89 10.72 -5.65
C PRO A 177 -3.13 10.04 -6.78
N SER A 178 -1.95 9.55 -6.48
CA SER A 178 -1.19 8.72 -7.42
C SER A 178 -1.35 7.24 -7.05
N VAL A 179 -1.49 6.39 -8.08
CA VAL A 179 -1.55 4.93 -7.92
C VAL A 179 -0.43 4.32 -8.75
N SER A 180 0.37 3.47 -8.12
CA SER A 180 1.41 2.66 -8.78
C SER A 180 1.15 1.19 -8.49
N SER A 181 1.10 0.35 -9.54
CA SER A 181 0.83 -1.08 -9.43
C SER A 181 1.87 -1.88 -10.18
N SER A 182 2.28 -2.97 -9.55
CA SER A 182 3.09 -4.05 -10.13
C SER A 182 2.53 -5.41 -9.74
N LEU A 183 1.23 -5.48 -9.39
CA LEU A 183 0.58 -6.72 -9.04
C LEU A 183 0.54 -7.66 -10.26
N LEU A 184 0.90 -8.92 -10.04
CA LEU A 184 0.84 -9.98 -11.05
C LEU A 184 -0.43 -10.83 -10.95
N GLU A 185 -1.22 -10.61 -9.90
CA GLU A 185 -2.43 -11.36 -9.62
C GLU A 185 -3.52 -10.47 -9.04
N ASP A 186 -4.76 -10.92 -9.15
CA ASP A 186 -5.92 -10.21 -8.60
C ASP A 186 -5.97 -10.38 -7.07
N VAL A 187 -5.77 -9.29 -6.34
CA VAL A 187 -5.87 -9.24 -4.89
C VAL A 187 -7.21 -8.65 -4.49
N ARG A 188 -8.00 -9.39 -3.71
CA ARG A 188 -9.32 -8.95 -3.25
C ARG A 188 -9.37 -8.84 -1.74
N PHE A 189 -10.18 -7.92 -1.25
CA PHE A 189 -10.53 -7.82 0.16
C PHE A 189 -11.64 -8.83 0.45
N SER A 190 -11.28 -10.06 0.86
CA SER A 190 -12.28 -11.09 1.18
C SER A 190 -12.82 -10.90 2.59
N SER A 191 -14.14 -10.96 2.76
CA SER A 191 -14.75 -11.14 4.07
C SER A 191 -14.48 -12.58 4.53
N GLY A 192 -13.55 -12.72 5.45
CA GLY A 192 -13.25 -13.82 6.40
C GLY A 192 -13.63 -15.27 6.16
N GLU A 193 -14.03 -15.70 4.98
CA GLU A 193 -14.18 -17.11 4.66
C GLU A 193 -12.96 -17.59 3.84
N ASN A 194 -12.18 -18.46 4.44
CA ASN A 194 -11.10 -19.17 3.78
C ASN A 194 -11.63 -19.95 2.59
N SER A 195 -11.58 -19.37 1.41
CA SER A 195 -11.64 -20.15 0.18
C SER A 195 -10.22 -20.57 -0.18
N ASP A 196 -9.83 -21.71 0.36
CA ASP A 196 -8.73 -22.53 -0.11
C ASP A 196 -9.15 -23.07 -1.50
N SER A 197 -8.99 -22.26 -2.52
CA SER A 197 -9.25 -22.65 -3.90
C SER A 197 -7.95 -22.65 -4.67
N SER A 198 -7.04 -23.51 -4.26
CA SER A 198 -5.97 -24.05 -5.11
C SER A 198 -6.52 -25.24 -5.90
N ALA A 199 -7.50 -25.00 -6.75
CA ALA A 199 -7.78 -25.97 -7.82
C ALA A 199 -6.78 -25.69 -8.97
N PRO A 200 -5.98 -26.68 -9.40
CA PRO A 200 -5.12 -26.50 -10.56
C PRO A 200 -6.00 -26.22 -11.78
N ILE A 201 -5.75 -25.10 -12.45
CA ILE A 201 -6.37 -24.79 -13.74
C ILE A 201 -5.81 -25.81 -14.75
N THR A 202 -6.57 -26.84 -15.06
CA THR A 202 -6.28 -27.75 -16.19
C THR A 202 -6.61 -26.96 -17.46
N PRO A 203 -5.65 -26.74 -18.35
CA PRO A 203 -5.92 -26.05 -19.60
C PRO A 203 -6.89 -26.88 -20.48
N PRO A 204 -7.84 -26.27 -21.19
CA PRO A 204 -8.92 -26.97 -21.92
C PRO A 204 -8.48 -27.79 -23.16
N TRP A 205 -7.16 -27.89 -23.42
CA TRP A 205 -6.62 -28.61 -24.57
C TRP A 205 -5.95 -29.95 -24.23
N ILE A 206 -6.01 -30.43 -22.97
CA ILE A 206 -5.60 -31.79 -22.63
C ILE A 206 -6.83 -32.71 -22.72
N SER A 207 -7.12 -33.18 -23.92
CA SER A 207 -8.06 -34.29 -24.13
C SER A 207 -7.35 -35.59 -23.84
N THR A 208 -7.75 -36.26 -22.76
CA THR A 208 -7.38 -37.66 -22.53
C THR A 208 -8.30 -38.55 -23.36
N GLU A 209 -8.01 -38.70 -24.65
CA GLU A 209 -8.51 -39.85 -25.44
C GLU A 209 -7.50 -40.98 -25.35
N ASN A 210 -7.75 -41.95 -24.49
CA ASN A 210 -7.25 -43.30 -24.60
C ASN A 210 -8.41 -44.24 -24.26
N GLY A 211 -9.23 -44.52 -25.29
CA GLY A 211 -10.14 -45.65 -25.29
C GLY A 211 -9.41 -46.94 -25.75
N PRO A 212 -9.76 -48.10 -25.27
CA PRO A 212 -9.04 -49.36 -25.55
C PRO A 212 -9.30 -49.83 -26.98
N HIS A 213 -8.23 -50.11 -27.72
CA HIS A 213 -8.25 -50.85 -28.96
C HIS A 213 -8.79 -52.27 -28.73
N ALA A 214 -9.96 -52.53 -29.31
CA ALA A 214 -10.47 -53.91 -29.48
C ALA A 214 -9.71 -54.54 -30.66
N THR A 215 -9.03 -55.65 -30.40
CA THR A 215 -8.41 -56.53 -31.37
C THR A 215 -9.49 -57.29 -32.15
N PRO A 216 -9.46 -57.35 -33.47
CA PRO A 216 -10.36 -58.24 -34.21
C PRO A 216 -9.75 -59.67 -34.26
N THR A 217 -10.47 -60.63 -33.74
CA THR A 217 -10.26 -62.07 -34.01
C THR A 217 -10.87 -62.38 -35.36
N ARG A 218 -10.02 -62.83 -36.24
CA ARG A 218 -10.21 -63.61 -37.44
C ARG A 218 -11.56 -63.61 -38.14
#